data_72cdcdd82d00fa2307adac30ebf5ee3c
#
_entry.id   72cdcdd82d00fa2307adac30ebf5ee3c
#
_cell.length_a   1.000
_cell.length_b   1.000
_cell.length_c   1.000
_cell.angle_alpha   90.00
_cell.angle_beta   90.00
_cell.angle_gamma   90.00
#
_symmetry.space_group_name_H-M   'P 1'
#
loop_
_entity.id
_entity.type
_entity.pdbx_description
1 polymer ?
#
loop_
_entity_poly.entity_id
_entity_poly.type
_entity_poly.pdbx_seq_one_letter_code
_entity_poly.pdbx_strand_id
1 'polypeptide(L)'
;MQSGFLFYMEVDEREKYDGIWACASILHLPKKQLREVLENMYAALKSEGWIYTSFKYGEFEGERNGRYFTDFTTDTFKDFIRDMHGLKIEEHWITGDVRPGRGEEKWLNLLLQKK
;
A
#
# COMPACT_ATOMS: atom_id res chain seq x y z
N MET A 1 11.07 3.24 16.25
CA MET A 1 10.83 3.72 15.16
C MET A 1 9.45 3.80 14.83
N GLN A 2 9.06 4.51 14.06
CA GLN A 2 7.83 4.74 13.84
C GLN A 2 7.38 4.20 12.65
N SER A 3 6.53 3.49 12.56
CA SER A 3 6.16 3.01 11.41
C SER A 3 5.21 3.81 10.82
N GLY A 4 5.28 4.67 10.59
CA GLY A 4 4.59 5.48 9.89
C GLY A 4 3.29 5.35 9.47
N PHE A 5 2.65 4.77 9.95
CA PHE A 5 1.53 4.52 9.46
C PHE A 5 0.75 5.61 9.69
N LEU A 6 0.09 6.05 9.60
CA LEU A 6 -0.73 6.88 9.86
C LEU A 6 -0.64 8.17 9.47
N PHE A 7 0.25 8.71 9.39
CA PHE A 7 0.28 10.05 9.08
C PHE A 7 0.83 10.25 7.74
N TYR A 8 0.51 9.37 6.83
CA TYR A 8 1.09 9.41 5.54
C TYR A 8 0.81 10.69 4.79
N MET A 9 -0.29 11.36 5.05
CA MET A 9 -0.57 12.60 4.36
C MET A 9 0.31 13.76 4.83
N GLU A 10 0.99 13.57 5.92
CA GLU A 10 1.83 14.60 6.47
C GLU A 10 3.30 14.31 6.39
N VAL A 11 3.66 13.22 5.70
CA VAL A 11 5.05 12.86 5.62
C VAL A 11 5.74 13.78 4.63
N ASP A 12 6.67 14.59 5.09
CA ASP A 12 7.48 15.38 4.19
C ASP A 12 8.96 15.22 4.52
N GLU A 13 9.33 14.17 5.22
CA GLU A 13 10.72 13.90 5.51
C GLU A 13 11.33 13.08 4.39
N ARG A 14 12.63 13.14 4.27
CA ARG A 14 13.29 12.40 3.22
C ARG A 14 14.35 11.50 3.79
N GLU A 15 14.41 10.28 3.28
CA GLU A 15 15.46 9.32 3.61
C GLU A 15 15.63 9.15 5.10
N LYS A 16 14.52 9.09 5.81
CA LYS A 16 14.57 9.00 7.25
C LYS A 16 14.25 7.62 7.78
N TYR A 17 13.44 6.86 7.06
CA TYR A 17 12.95 5.60 7.60
C TYR A 17 13.53 4.40 6.88
N ASP A 18 13.86 3.36 7.64
CA ASP A 18 14.27 2.09 7.05
C ASP A 18 13.08 1.29 6.59
N GLY A 19 11.93 1.51 7.18
CA GLY A 19 10.73 0.79 6.78
C GLY A 19 9.48 1.56 7.16
N ILE A 20 8.43 1.36 6.39
CA ILE A 20 7.13 1.97 6.63
C ILE A 20 6.09 0.88 6.60
N TRP A 21 5.23 0.86 7.60
CA TRP A 21 4.19 -0.14 7.72
C TRP A 21 2.86 0.54 7.49
N ALA A 22 2.23 0.24 6.38
CA ALA A 22 0.98 0.89 5.99
C ALA A 22 -0.14 -0.14 5.84
N CYS A 23 -0.27 -1.01 6.80
CA CYS A 23 -1.25 -2.08 6.75
C CYS A 23 -2.64 -1.53 6.93
N ALA A 24 -3.52 -1.82 5.98
CA ALA A 24 -4.93 -1.47 6.05
C ALA A 24 -5.20 0.00 6.26
N SER A 25 -4.26 0.87 5.95
CA SER A 25 -4.49 2.28 6.20
C SER A 25 -4.70 3.06 4.92
N ILE A 26 -4.00 2.74 3.85
CA ILE A 26 -4.10 3.56 2.64
C ILE A 26 -5.09 3.00 1.62
N LEU A 27 -5.70 1.87 1.93
CA LEU A 27 -6.63 1.24 1.00
C LEU A 27 -7.92 2.03 0.83
N HIS A 28 -8.16 3.01 1.68
CA HIS A 28 -9.37 3.82 1.61
C HIS A 28 -9.19 5.08 0.78
N LEU A 29 -8.09 5.23 0.09
CA LEU A 29 -7.83 6.42 -0.70
C LEU A 29 -8.09 6.17 -2.19
N PRO A 30 -8.65 7.14 -2.90
CA PRO A 30 -8.71 7.03 -4.36
C PRO A 30 -7.32 6.93 -4.94
N LYS A 31 -7.20 6.36 -6.11
CA LYS A 31 -5.89 6.11 -6.72
C LYS A 31 -5.04 7.35 -6.84
N LYS A 32 -5.66 8.48 -7.14
CA LYS A 32 -4.90 9.71 -7.28
C LYS A 32 -4.21 10.10 -5.98
N GLN A 33 -4.93 10.04 -4.87
CA GLN A 33 -4.36 10.35 -3.58
C GLN A 33 -3.41 9.27 -3.12
N LEU A 34 -3.73 8.02 -3.42
CA LEU A 34 -2.86 6.92 -3.07
C LEU A 34 -1.51 7.07 -3.76
N ARG A 35 -1.48 7.54 -5.01
CA ARG A 35 -0.24 7.76 -5.70
C ARG A 35 0.62 8.79 -4.97
N GLU A 36 0.01 9.87 -4.52
CA GLU A 36 0.73 10.89 -3.77
C GLU A 36 1.30 10.35 -2.48
N VAL A 37 0.53 9.52 -1.79
CA VAL A 37 0.99 8.93 -0.55
C VAL A 37 2.17 8.01 -0.80
N LEU A 38 2.10 7.19 -1.83
CA LEU A 38 3.20 6.29 -2.15
C LEU A 38 4.46 7.07 -2.52
N GLU A 39 4.30 8.17 -3.24
CA GLU A 39 5.46 8.99 -3.60
C GLU A 39 6.08 9.62 -2.35
N ASN A 40 5.25 10.05 -1.41
CA ASN A 40 5.75 10.61 -0.17
C ASN A 40 6.46 9.55 0.67
N MET A 41 5.91 8.34 0.72
CA MET A 41 6.55 7.26 1.46
C MET A 41 7.88 6.89 0.81
N TYR A 42 7.91 6.87 -0.52
CA TYR A 42 9.14 6.56 -1.22
C TYR A 42 10.21 7.60 -0.88
N ALA A 43 9.84 8.88 -0.86
CA ALA A 43 10.80 9.91 -0.55
C ALA A 43 11.31 9.82 0.90
N ALA A 44 10.46 9.35 1.79
CA ALA A 44 10.82 9.24 3.21
C ALA A 44 11.69 8.02 3.50
N LEU A 45 11.78 7.07 2.58
CA LEU A 45 12.57 5.87 2.81
C LEU A 45 14.03 6.12 2.54
N LYS A 46 14.88 5.50 3.33
CA LYS A 46 16.30 5.41 3.00
C LYS A 46 16.48 4.44 1.84
N SER A 47 17.63 4.52 1.19
CA SER A 47 17.96 3.55 0.16
C SER A 47 17.83 2.14 0.70
N GLU A 48 17.23 1.26 -0.09
CA GLU A 48 16.99 -0.12 0.29
C GLU A 48 15.93 -0.26 1.39
N GLY A 49 15.20 0.79 1.71
CA GLY A 49 14.15 0.71 2.70
C GLY A 49 12.92 -0.01 2.17
N TRP A 50 12.05 -0.41 3.07
CA TRP A 50 10.92 -1.26 2.75
C TRP A 50 9.59 -0.59 3.05
N ILE A 51 8.56 -0.89 2.28
CA ILE A 51 7.18 -0.53 2.60
C ILE A 51 6.36 -1.81 2.60
N TYR A 52 5.66 -2.07 3.70
CA TYR A 52 4.67 -3.12 3.72
C TYR A 52 3.30 -2.47 3.60
N THR A 53 2.45 -2.97 2.71
CA THR A 53 1.10 -2.46 2.59
C THR A 53 0.17 -3.59 2.16
N SER A 54 -1.12 -3.41 2.38
CA SER A 54 -2.09 -4.39 1.95
C SER A 54 -3.34 -3.70 1.44
N PHE A 55 -4.02 -4.38 0.52
CA PHE A 55 -5.26 -3.90 -0.07
C PHE A 55 -6.21 -5.09 -0.18
N LYS A 56 -7.51 -4.83 -0.30
CA LYS A 56 -8.40 -5.91 -0.64
C LYS A 56 -8.09 -6.37 -2.04
N TYR A 57 -8.14 -7.68 -2.24
CA TYR A 57 -7.79 -8.25 -3.53
C TYR A 57 -8.95 -8.10 -4.50
N GLY A 58 -8.73 -7.50 -5.64
CA GLY A 58 -9.76 -7.35 -6.64
C GLY A 58 -9.49 -6.16 -7.53
N GLU A 59 -10.50 -5.72 -8.26
CA GLU A 59 -10.38 -4.61 -9.18
C GLU A 59 -11.37 -3.50 -8.93
N PHE A 60 -12.02 -3.52 -7.79
CA PHE A 60 -13.04 -2.54 -7.47
C PHE A 60 -12.41 -1.23 -6.96
N GLU A 61 -12.97 -0.13 -7.37
CA GLU A 61 -12.62 1.15 -6.76
C GLU A 61 -13.91 1.94 -6.59
N GLY A 62 -14.23 2.36 -5.38
CA GLY A 62 -15.45 3.08 -5.09
C GLY A 62 -15.86 2.89 -3.65
N GLU A 63 -17.10 3.26 -3.35
CA GLU A 63 -17.61 3.12 -2.00
C GLU A 63 -18.19 1.75 -1.75
N ARG A 64 -17.97 1.25 -0.55
CA ARG A 64 -18.48 -0.02 -0.12
C ARG A 64 -18.78 0.12 1.36
N ASN A 65 -20.02 -0.02 1.74
CA ASN A 65 -20.46 0.07 3.15
C ASN A 65 -20.02 1.38 3.79
N GLY A 66 -20.16 2.48 3.05
CA GLY A 66 -19.88 3.79 3.61
C GLY A 66 -18.43 4.18 3.61
N ARG A 67 -17.55 3.36 3.05
CA ARG A 67 -16.13 3.69 2.96
C ARG A 67 -15.66 3.52 1.54
N TYR A 68 -14.67 4.33 1.18
CA TYR A 68 -14.06 4.21 -0.13
C TYR A 68 -12.98 3.14 -0.08
N PHE A 69 -12.93 2.30 -1.11
CA PHE A 69 -11.90 1.27 -1.20
C PHE A 69 -11.26 1.33 -2.58
N THR A 70 -9.97 1.09 -2.63
CA THR A 70 -9.26 0.85 -3.89
C THR A 70 -8.65 -0.53 -3.76
N ASP A 71 -9.18 -1.49 -4.51
CA ASP A 71 -8.71 -2.86 -4.48
C ASP A 71 -7.65 -3.04 -5.54
N PHE A 72 -6.78 -3.99 -5.36
CA PHE A 72 -5.76 -4.31 -6.36
C PHE A 72 -5.60 -5.82 -6.50
N THR A 73 -5.31 -6.24 -7.71
CA THR A 73 -4.68 -7.53 -7.92
C THR A 73 -3.19 -7.27 -8.04
N THR A 74 -2.39 -8.33 -8.06
CA THR A 74 -0.95 -8.14 -8.23
C THR A 74 -0.66 -7.39 -9.54
N ASP A 75 -1.35 -7.76 -10.61
CA ASP A 75 -1.11 -7.15 -11.91
C ASP A 75 -1.54 -5.69 -11.94
N THR A 76 -2.67 -5.36 -11.36
CA THR A 76 -3.12 -3.98 -11.37
C THR A 76 -2.25 -3.10 -10.50
N PHE A 77 -1.71 -3.66 -9.42
CA PHE A 77 -0.79 -2.88 -8.60
C PHE A 77 0.53 -2.66 -9.32
N LYS A 78 1.04 -3.66 -10.02
CA LYS A 78 2.25 -3.49 -10.82
C LYS A 78 2.07 -2.37 -11.83
N ASP A 79 0.90 -2.31 -12.45
CA ASP A 79 0.63 -1.26 -13.41
C ASP A 79 0.57 0.10 -12.74
N PHE A 80 -0.02 0.15 -11.55
CA PHE A 80 -0.20 1.38 -10.81
C PHE A 80 1.14 2.03 -10.47
N ILE A 81 2.15 1.23 -10.15
CA ILE A 81 3.46 1.78 -9.78
C ILE A 81 4.47 1.67 -10.91
N ARG A 82 4.01 1.41 -12.12
CA ARG A 82 4.94 1.11 -13.22
C ARG A 82 5.96 2.21 -13.44
N ASP A 83 5.57 3.47 -13.32
CA ASP A 83 6.48 4.56 -13.57
C ASP A 83 7.18 5.05 -12.31
N MET A 84 7.04 4.37 -11.19
CA MET A 84 7.84 4.65 -10.02
C MET A 84 9.08 3.76 -10.06
N HIS A 85 10.04 4.17 -10.86
CA HIS A 85 11.13 3.27 -11.25
C HIS A 85 12.00 2.79 -10.08
N GLY A 86 12.06 3.56 -9.02
CA GLY A 86 12.88 3.15 -7.89
C GLY A 86 12.18 2.28 -6.87
N LEU A 87 10.92 1.93 -7.11
CA LEU A 87 10.15 1.15 -6.15
C LEU A 87 9.83 -0.19 -6.77
N LYS A 88 10.21 -1.27 -6.11
CA LYS A 88 10.01 -2.61 -6.65
C LYS A 88 9.20 -3.46 -5.71
N ILE A 89 8.37 -4.34 -6.26
CA ILE A 89 7.65 -5.33 -5.48
C ILE A 89 8.60 -6.50 -5.26
N GLU A 90 9.03 -6.65 -4.01
CA GLU A 90 9.95 -7.75 -3.69
C GLU A 90 9.18 -9.02 -3.36
N GLU A 91 8.05 -8.91 -2.70
CA GLU A 91 7.23 -10.06 -2.41
C GLU A 91 5.78 -9.66 -2.40
N HIS A 92 4.92 -10.59 -2.73
CA HIS A 92 3.48 -10.38 -2.59
C HIS A 92 2.85 -11.72 -2.27
N TRP A 93 1.76 -11.68 -1.52
CA TRP A 93 1.04 -12.90 -1.20
C TRP A 93 -0.41 -12.54 -0.87
N ILE A 94 -1.28 -13.53 -0.91
CA ILE A 94 -2.70 -13.33 -0.70
C ILE A 94 -3.11 -14.09 0.55
N THR A 95 -3.84 -13.42 1.43
CA THR A 95 -4.36 -14.06 2.63
C THR A 95 -5.87 -13.95 2.65
N GLY A 96 -6.53 -14.88 3.32
CA GLY A 96 -7.96 -14.81 3.51
C GLY A 96 -8.29 -13.96 4.72
N ASP A 97 -9.54 -13.50 4.77
CA ASP A 97 -10.01 -12.75 5.91
C ASP A 97 -10.43 -13.77 6.95
N VAL A 98 -9.90 -13.67 8.17
CA VAL A 98 -10.19 -14.66 9.19
C VAL A 98 -11.42 -14.33 10.01
N ARG A 99 -12.09 -13.22 9.75
CA ARG A 99 -13.27 -12.85 10.52
C ARG A 99 -14.44 -13.74 10.13
N PRO A 100 -15.31 -14.08 11.07
CA PRO A 100 -16.47 -14.90 10.75
C PRO A 100 -17.32 -14.26 9.66
N GLY A 101 -17.78 -15.05 8.73
CA GLY A 101 -18.64 -14.56 7.65
C GLY A 101 -17.92 -13.87 6.54
N ARG A 102 -16.59 -13.80 6.59
CA ARG A 102 -15.84 -13.13 5.55
C ARG A 102 -14.82 -14.04 4.89
N GLY A 103 -15.06 -15.31 4.90
CA GLY A 103 -14.08 -16.27 4.39
C GLY A 103 -13.76 -16.16 2.92
N GLU A 104 -14.62 -15.48 2.15
CA GLU A 104 -14.33 -15.32 0.74
C GLU A 104 -13.58 -14.05 0.42
N GLU A 105 -13.40 -13.17 1.37
CA GLU A 105 -12.64 -11.96 1.12
C GLU A 105 -11.16 -12.24 1.21
N LYS A 106 -10.41 -11.66 0.32
CA LYS A 106 -8.97 -11.88 0.30
C LYS A 106 -8.24 -10.57 0.32
N TRP A 107 -7.02 -10.61 0.82
CA TRP A 107 -6.16 -9.44 0.94
C TRP A 107 -4.90 -9.67 0.14
N LEU A 108 -4.51 -8.64 -0.61
CA LEU A 108 -3.24 -8.65 -1.31
C LEU A 108 -2.22 -7.97 -0.41
N ASN A 109 -1.17 -8.68 -0.07
CA ASN A 109 -0.09 -8.15 0.76
C ASN A 109 1.11 -7.90 -0.13
N LEU A 110 1.77 -6.77 0.08
CA LEU A 110 2.87 -6.35 -0.78
C LEU A 110 4.03 -5.88 0.07
N LEU A 111 5.20 -6.32 -0.29
CA LEU A 111 6.42 -5.84 0.32
C LEU A 111 7.21 -5.16 -0.77
N LEU A 112 7.37 -3.86 -0.65
CA LEU A 112 8.02 -3.04 -1.66
C LEU A 112 9.38 -2.59 -1.14
N GLN A 113 10.30 -2.42 -2.04
CA GLN A 113 11.63 -1.96 -1.63
C GLN A 113 12.09 -0.82 -2.52
N LYS A 114 12.70 0.19 -1.90
CA LYS A 114 13.28 1.29 -2.63
C LYS A 114 14.65 0.86 -3.12
N LYS A 115 14.84 0.95 -4.41
CA LYS A 115 16.10 0.52 -5.03
C LYS A 115 16.95 1.69 -5.51
#